data_fe20f8e01e03181af3e176b2895a12ac
#
_entry.id   fe20f8e01e03181af3e176b2895a12ac
#
_cell.length_a   1.000
_cell.length_b   1.000
_cell.length_c   1.000
_cell.angle_alpha   90.00
_cell.angle_beta   90.00
_cell.angle_gamma   90.00
#
_symmetry.space_group_name_H-M   'P 1'
#
loop_
_entity.id
_entity.type
_entity.pdbx_description
1 polymer ?
#
loop_
_entity_poly.entity_id
_entity_poly.type
_entity_poly.pdbx_seq_one_letter_code
_entity_poly.pdbx_strand_id
1 'polypeptide(L)'
;MGPFLKVVGNKKYLLVGTDYFTKWVEAEPLANIKDVDAKRFTSKNIVTRFGVPHMLILDNGLQFNSKMFKKYCGELGIINRYSTPADPQGNGQAEAVNKVIVSGLKKRLDDEKGKWVEELPHVLWTYRTTPCRSTGETPFSMTYGAEAIIPLEIGFPTSRASSFNPRDNDEQLTKSLDLIKEKRENAMVQLAYYQQKLKQGYDANVKLRPLTPSDLVLRKVVGAAKNPTSGKLGPNWEGPYRITSKAGIGAYFLEDLDEHVIPRPWNVNNLKRYYY
;
A
#
# COMPACT_ATOMS: atom_id res chain seq x y z
N MET A 1 3.08 2.19 9.67
CA MET A 1 1.75 2.20 10.34
C MET A 1 1.90 2.39 11.85
N GLY A 2 0.89 2.92 12.52
CA GLY A 2 0.82 3.14 13.96
C GLY A 2 0.51 4.59 14.32
N PRO A 3 0.55 4.96 15.61
CA PRO A 3 0.99 4.10 16.71
C PRO A 3 -0.05 3.04 17.12
N PHE A 4 0.44 1.85 17.39
CA PHE A 4 -0.30 0.77 18.07
C PHE A 4 -0.13 0.88 19.58
N LEU A 5 -0.81 0.00 20.33
CA LEU A 5 -0.58 -0.14 21.76
C LEU A 5 0.89 -0.48 22.01
N LYS A 6 1.50 0.21 22.96
CA LYS A 6 2.91 0.02 23.30
C LYS A 6 3.10 -1.33 23.99
N VAL A 7 4.04 -2.14 23.48
CA VAL A 7 4.34 -3.48 23.99
C VAL A 7 5.80 -3.61 24.39
N VAL A 8 6.22 -4.80 24.82
CA VAL A 8 7.61 -5.12 25.21
C VAL A 8 8.60 -4.60 24.16
N GLY A 9 9.68 -3.97 24.60
CA GLY A 9 10.65 -3.30 23.75
C GLY A 9 10.17 -1.95 23.18
N ASN A 10 9.13 -1.35 23.80
CA ASN A 10 8.54 -0.07 23.39
C ASN A 10 8.00 -0.06 21.96
N LYS A 11 7.74 -1.22 21.35
CA LYS A 11 7.25 -1.34 19.99
C LYS A 11 5.82 -0.79 19.90
N LYS A 12 5.61 0.12 18.96
CA LYS A 12 4.31 0.78 18.72
C LYS A 12 4.09 1.14 17.24
N TYR A 13 5.05 0.84 16.37
CA TYR A 13 4.95 1.06 14.93
C TYR A 13 5.19 -0.22 14.17
N LEU A 14 4.66 -0.29 12.97
CA LEU A 14 4.88 -1.37 12.02
C LEU A 14 5.36 -0.76 10.70
N LEU A 15 6.55 -1.17 10.25
CA LEU A 15 7.05 -0.89 8.93
C LEU A 15 6.68 -2.05 8.01
N VAL A 16 6.10 -1.76 6.86
CA VAL A 16 5.59 -2.75 5.91
C VAL A 16 6.15 -2.46 4.54
N GLY A 17 6.65 -3.49 3.88
CA GLY A 17 7.03 -3.48 2.47
C GLY A 17 6.21 -4.53 1.71
N THR A 18 5.67 -4.16 0.55
CA THR A 18 4.87 -5.05 -0.29
C THR A 18 5.47 -5.09 -1.69
N ASP A 19 5.74 -6.26 -2.21
CA ASP A 19 6.08 -6.41 -3.61
C ASP A 19 4.84 -6.20 -4.48
N TYR A 20 5.00 -5.34 -5.48
CA TYR A 20 3.86 -4.90 -6.30
C TYR A 20 3.26 -6.04 -7.12
N PHE A 21 4.09 -6.96 -7.61
CA PHE A 21 3.67 -8.04 -8.50
C PHE A 21 3.20 -9.28 -7.72
N THR A 22 4.07 -9.86 -6.91
CA THR A 22 3.76 -11.09 -6.16
C THR A 22 2.80 -10.86 -4.99
N LYS A 23 2.61 -9.61 -4.58
CA LYS A 23 1.87 -9.22 -3.36
C LYS A 23 2.54 -9.71 -2.07
N TRP A 24 3.77 -10.20 -2.14
CA TRP A 24 4.51 -10.59 -0.95
C TRP A 24 4.68 -9.43 0.01
N VAL A 25 4.57 -9.70 1.29
CA VAL A 25 4.66 -8.70 2.35
C VAL A 25 5.73 -9.06 3.34
N GLU A 26 6.60 -8.09 3.63
CA GLU A 26 7.47 -8.08 4.79
C GLU A 26 7.01 -7.01 5.77
N ALA A 27 7.10 -7.32 7.07
CA ALA A 27 6.71 -6.38 8.10
C ALA A 27 7.58 -6.53 9.34
N GLU A 28 7.97 -5.41 9.94
CA GLU A 28 8.81 -5.37 11.15
C GLU A 28 8.22 -4.41 12.19
N PRO A 29 7.98 -4.90 13.43
CA PRO A 29 7.52 -4.04 14.52
C PRO A 29 8.67 -3.22 15.10
N LEU A 30 8.46 -1.90 15.22
CA LEU A 30 9.48 -0.93 15.61
C LEU A 30 9.02 -0.08 16.80
N ALA A 31 9.98 0.31 17.65
CA ALA A 31 9.76 1.28 18.72
C ALA A 31 9.62 2.71 18.17
N ASN A 32 10.42 3.04 17.16
CA ASN A 32 10.41 4.31 16.45
C ASN A 32 10.51 4.04 14.94
N ILE A 33 10.15 5.02 14.12
CA ILE A 33 10.38 4.95 12.67
C ILE A 33 11.38 6.07 12.34
N LYS A 34 12.66 5.72 12.36
CA LYS A 34 13.75 6.61 11.93
C LYS A 34 14.27 6.17 10.57
N ASP A 35 15.07 7.00 9.94
CA ASP A 35 15.73 6.71 8.66
C ASP A 35 16.68 5.50 8.75
N VAL A 36 17.37 5.33 9.89
CA VAL A 36 18.19 4.14 10.18
C VAL A 36 17.35 2.87 10.15
N ASP A 37 16.13 2.91 10.71
CA ASP A 37 15.22 1.77 10.74
C ASP A 37 14.70 1.45 9.32
N ALA A 38 14.38 2.48 8.54
CA ALA A 38 13.98 2.32 7.15
C ALA A 38 15.10 1.68 6.31
N LYS A 39 16.35 2.16 6.45
CA LYS A 39 17.53 1.56 5.81
C LYS A 39 17.71 0.11 6.22
N ARG A 40 17.70 -0.17 7.53
CA ARG A 40 17.87 -1.53 8.07
C ARG A 40 16.78 -2.48 7.54
N PHE A 41 15.52 -2.05 7.57
CA PHE A 41 14.41 -2.83 7.05
C PHE A 41 14.58 -3.15 5.57
N THR A 42 14.88 -2.14 4.74
CA THR A 42 15.09 -2.32 3.29
C THR A 42 16.25 -3.27 3.03
N SER A 43 17.37 -3.10 3.71
CA SER A 43 18.53 -3.99 3.57
C SER A 43 18.19 -5.42 3.98
N LYS A 44 17.71 -5.61 5.22
CA LYS A 44 17.53 -6.95 5.83
C LYS A 44 16.33 -7.71 5.24
N ASN A 45 15.19 -7.04 5.07
CA ASN A 45 13.95 -7.74 4.74
C ASN A 45 13.65 -7.74 3.23
N ILE A 46 14.32 -6.91 2.45
CA ILE A 46 14.11 -6.81 1.00
C ILE A 46 15.37 -7.21 0.25
N VAL A 47 16.43 -6.39 0.35
CA VAL A 47 17.63 -6.56 -0.50
C VAL A 47 18.33 -7.90 -0.28
N THR A 48 18.59 -8.30 0.98
CA THR A 48 19.30 -9.55 1.28
C THR A 48 18.45 -10.81 1.06
N ARG A 49 17.14 -10.67 0.88
CA ARG A 49 16.22 -11.81 0.68
C ARG A 49 15.77 -11.98 -0.76
N PHE A 50 15.53 -10.88 -1.47
CA PHE A 50 14.91 -10.89 -2.79
C PHE A 50 15.74 -10.19 -3.86
N GLY A 51 16.90 -9.63 -3.49
CA GLY A 51 17.71 -8.81 -4.38
C GLY A 51 17.35 -7.35 -4.37
N VAL A 52 18.07 -6.54 -5.16
CA VAL A 52 17.91 -5.10 -5.22
C VAL A 52 16.67 -4.75 -6.06
N PRO A 53 15.65 -4.09 -5.49
CA PRO A 53 14.48 -3.68 -6.26
C PRO A 53 14.82 -2.53 -7.20
N HIS A 54 14.25 -2.53 -8.39
CA HIS A 54 14.43 -1.42 -9.34
C HIS A 54 13.89 -0.09 -8.77
N MET A 55 12.76 -0.14 -8.04
CA MET A 55 12.08 1.04 -7.55
C MET A 55 11.41 0.78 -6.20
N LEU A 56 11.41 1.80 -5.33
CA LEU A 56 10.61 1.85 -4.12
C LEU A 56 9.55 2.95 -4.23
N ILE A 57 8.29 2.59 -4.01
CA ILE A 57 7.19 3.54 -3.87
C ILE A 57 7.00 3.77 -2.37
N LEU A 58 7.22 4.98 -1.92
CA LEU A 58 7.31 5.37 -0.53
C LEU A 58 6.20 6.36 -0.16
N ASP A 59 5.75 6.32 1.07
CA ASP A 59 4.95 7.42 1.60
C ASP A 59 5.83 8.67 1.85
N ASN A 60 5.18 9.82 2.11
CA ASN A 60 5.90 11.07 2.38
C ASN A 60 6.49 11.15 3.80
N GLY A 61 6.72 10.02 4.45
CA GLY A 61 7.32 9.97 5.77
C GLY A 61 8.75 10.53 5.78
N LEU A 62 9.07 11.33 6.81
CA LEU A 62 10.37 11.97 6.97
C LEU A 62 11.54 10.97 6.94
N GLN A 63 11.32 9.75 7.44
CA GLN A 63 12.31 8.66 7.46
C GLN A 63 12.79 8.26 6.06
N PHE A 64 11.91 8.33 5.06
CA PHE A 64 12.24 7.98 3.67
C PHE A 64 12.80 9.19 2.88
N ASN A 65 12.54 10.41 3.37
CA ASN A 65 13.00 11.63 2.72
C ASN A 65 14.38 12.08 3.21
N SER A 66 15.00 11.37 4.17
CA SER A 66 16.29 11.70 4.74
C SER A 66 17.43 11.58 3.72
N LYS A 67 18.48 12.39 3.88
CA LYS A 67 19.69 12.31 3.04
C LYS A 67 20.35 10.93 3.12
N MET A 68 20.35 10.32 4.30
CA MET A 68 20.96 9.01 4.52
C MET A 68 20.21 7.90 3.76
N PHE A 69 18.87 7.86 3.84
CA PHE A 69 18.09 6.84 3.13
C PHE A 69 18.20 7.02 1.61
N LYS A 70 18.14 8.26 1.11
CA LYS A 70 18.30 8.55 -0.31
C LYS A 70 19.69 8.15 -0.82
N LYS A 71 20.75 8.42 -0.04
CA LYS A 71 22.12 8.03 -0.38
C LYS A 71 22.23 6.50 -0.49
N TYR A 72 21.70 5.78 0.51
CA TYR A 72 21.67 4.32 0.50
C TYR A 72 20.97 3.74 -0.72
N CYS A 73 19.79 4.26 -1.06
CA CYS A 73 19.08 3.81 -2.27
C CYS A 73 19.86 4.14 -3.55
N GLY A 74 20.47 5.32 -3.63
CA GLY A 74 21.28 5.74 -4.77
C GLY A 74 22.52 4.87 -4.97
N GLU A 75 23.21 4.46 -3.89
CA GLU A 75 24.36 3.54 -3.94
C GLU A 75 23.98 2.16 -4.50
N LEU A 76 22.74 1.74 -4.32
CA LEU A 76 22.22 0.48 -4.85
C LEU A 76 21.49 0.63 -6.20
N GLY A 77 21.43 1.84 -6.76
CA GLY A 77 20.68 2.12 -8.00
C GLY A 77 19.17 2.04 -7.85
N ILE A 78 18.63 2.13 -6.63
CA ILE A 78 17.19 2.05 -6.35
C ILE A 78 16.54 3.41 -6.62
N ILE A 79 15.53 3.44 -7.48
CA ILE A 79 14.73 4.64 -7.78
C ILE A 79 13.67 4.84 -6.69
N ASN A 80 13.71 5.98 -6.00
CA ASN A 80 12.70 6.34 -5.01
C ASN A 80 11.59 7.18 -5.64
N ARG A 81 10.35 6.70 -5.57
CA ARG A 81 9.15 7.46 -5.91
C ARG A 81 8.32 7.72 -4.66
N TYR A 82 7.84 8.93 -4.51
CA TYR A 82 7.02 9.32 -3.37
C TYR A 82 5.57 9.48 -3.82
N SER A 83 4.65 8.84 -3.08
CA SER A 83 3.22 9.07 -3.29
C SER A 83 2.88 10.50 -2.92
N THR A 84 2.17 11.19 -3.79
CA THR A 84 1.68 12.54 -3.49
C THR A 84 0.22 12.48 -3.06
N PRO A 85 -0.27 13.41 -2.23
CA PRO A 85 -1.70 13.53 -1.93
C PRO A 85 -2.57 13.74 -3.18
N ALA A 86 -1.96 14.22 -4.27
CA ALA A 86 -2.61 14.43 -5.56
C ALA A 86 -2.72 13.14 -6.39
N ASP A 87 -1.86 12.14 -6.12
CA ASP A 87 -1.91 10.82 -6.76
C ASP A 87 -1.95 9.71 -5.70
N PRO A 88 -3.12 9.48 -5.07
CA PRO A 88 -3.29 8.44 -4.07
C PRO A 88 -3.22 7.03 -4.67
N GLN A 89 -3.34 6.90 -6.00
CA GLN A 89 -3.32 5.59 -6.67
C GLN A 89 -1.94 4.93 -6.60
N GLY A 90 -0.86 5.73 -6.59
CA GLY A 90 0.50 5.22 -6.48
C GLY A 90 0.77 4.41 -5.20
N ASN A 91 0.06 4.70 -4.10
CA ASN A 91 0.21 3.99 -2.81
C ASN A 91 -0.99 3.10 -2.44
N GLY A 92 -2.01 3.04 -3.30
CA GLY A 92 -3.27 2.34 -3.00
C GLY A 92 -3.08 0.86 -2.67
N GLN A 93 -2.07 0.20 -3.25
CA GLN A 93 -1.75 -1.19 -2.93
C GLN A 93 -1.21 -1.33 -1.51
N ALA A 94 -0.25 -0.51 -1.11
CA ALA A 94 0.30 -0.53 0.24
C ALA A 94 -0.77 -0.22 1.29
N GLU A 95 -1.68 0.73 1.00
CA GLU A 95 -2.82 1.03 1.87
C GLU A 95 -3.79 -0.15 2.00
N ALA A 96 -4.08 -0.85 0.90
CA ALA A 96 -4.94 -2.03 0.92
C ALA A 96 -4.34 -3.14 1.78
N VAL A 97 -3.05 -3.44 1.59
CA VAL A 97 -2.32 -4.43 2.40
C VAL A 97 -2.30 -4.02 3.87
N ASN A 98 -2.02 -2.76 4.16
CA ASN A 98 -2.04 -2.23 5.52
C ASN A 98 -3.39 -2.44 6.21
N LYS A 99 -4.51 -2.23 5.50
CA LYS A 99 -5.85 -2.49 6.01
C LYS A 99 -6.08 -3.97 6.30
N VAL A 100 -5.60 -4.87 5.43
CA VAL A 100 -5.73 -6.32 5.63
C VAL A 100 -4.95 -6.76 6.88
N ILE A 101 -3.69 -6.31 7.04
CA ILE A 101 -2.87 -6.64 8.22
C ILE A 101 -3.53 -6.13 9.50
N VAL A 102 -3.97 -4.87 9.53
CA VAL A 102 -4.65 -4.29 10.71
C VAL A 102 -5.94 -5.03 11.02
N SER A 103 -6.74 -5.38 10.01
CA SER A 103 -7.96 -6.16 10.19
C SER A 103 -7.67 -7.56 10.72
N GLY A 104 -6.64 -8.23 10.20
CA GLY A 104 -6.18 -9.53 10.68
C GLY A 104 -5.75 -9.48 12.14
N LEU A 105 -4.95 -8.49 12.51
CA LEU A 105 -4.55 -8.26 13.90
C LEU A 105 -5.77 -8.02 14.80
N LYS A 106 -6.70 -7.16 14.39
CA LYS A 106 -7.92 -6.89 15.18
C LYS A 106 -8.73 -8.15 15.42
N LYS A 107 -8.90 -9.01 14.43
CA LYS A 107 -9.66 -10.26 14.56
C LYS A 107 -9.02 -11.29 15.50
N ARG A 108 -7.70 -11.26 15.62
CA ARG A 108 -6.96 -12.22 16.47
C ARG A 108 -6.74 -11.72 17.89
N LEU A 109 -6.83 -10.42 18.11
CA LEU A 109 -6.43 -9.81 19.38
C LEU A 109 -7.59 -9.61 20.34
N ASP A 110 -8.85 -9.68 19.88
CA ASP A 110 -10.06 -9.39 20.67
C ASP A 110 -9.78 -8.48 21.88
N ASP A 111 -9.62 -9.03 23.09
CA ASP A 111 -9.32 -8.26 24.30
C ASP A 111 -7.82 -8.13 24.63
N GLU A 112 -6.94 -8.91 23.96
CA GLU A 112 -5.50 -8.94 24.24
C GLU A 112 -4.66 -8.06 23.30
N LYS A 113 -5.06 -6.81 23.12
CA LYS A 113 -4.43 -5.84 22.19
C LYS A 113 -2.92 -5.65 22.41
N GLY A 114 -2.38 -6.03 23.55
CA GLY A 114 -0.96 -5.98 23.90
C GLY A 114 -0.10 -7.04 23.18
N LYS A 115 -0.68 -8.08 22.62
CA LYS A 115 0.06 -9.18 21.96
C LYS A 115 0.20 -9.03 20.44
N TRP A 116 -0.05 -7.84 19.88
CA TRP A 116 -0.05 -7.64 18.43
C TRP A 116 1.27 -7.99 17.74
N VAL A 117 2.41 -7.89 18.42
CA VAL A 117 3.73 -8.27 17.88
C VAL A 117 3.86 -9.78 17.76
N GLU A 118 3.32 -10.53 18.72
CA GLU A 118 3.32 -11.98 18.74
C GLU A 118 2.37 -12.57 17.69
N GLU A 119 1.22 -11.92 17.47
CA GLU A 119 0.24 -12.32 16.47
C GLU A 119 0.60 -11.92 15.02
N LEU A 120 1.51 -10.97 14.85
CA LEU A 120 1.91 -10.49 13.52
C LEU A 120 2.39 -11.60 12.58
N PRO A 121 3.26 -12.56 12.98
CA PRO A 121 3.67 -13.66 12.12
C PRO A 121 2.50 -14.50 11.60
N HIS A 122 1.51 -14.77 12.43
CA HIS A 122 0.31 -15.53 12.04
C HIS A 122 -0.55 -14.77 11.02
N VAL A 123 -0.70 -13.47 11.20
CA VAL A 123 -1.42 -12.62 10.24
C VAL A 123 -0.70 -12.55 8.91
N LEU A 124 0.64 -12.40 8.93
CA LEU A 124 1.44 -12.39 7.72
C LEU A 124 1.41 -13.75 7.00
N TRP A 125 1.47 -14.84 7.76
CA TRP A 125 1.34 -16.19 7.20
C TRP A 125 0.00 -16.38 6.49
N THR A 126 -1.10 -16.04 7.16
CA THR A 126 -2.44 -16.10 6.57
C THR A 126 -2.52 -15.26 5.30
N TYR A 127 -1.99 -14.04 5.31
CA TYR A 127 -1.96 -13.17 4.12
C TYR A 127 -1.17 -13.80 2.97
N ARG A 128 0.02 -14.32 3.26
CA ARG A 128 0.93 -14.90 2.25
C ARG A 128 0.39 -16.17 1.60
N THR A 129 -0.46 -16.90 2.30
CA THR A 129 -1.06 -18.19 1.86
C THR A 129 -2.51 -18.07 1.40
N THR A 130 -3.08 -16.86 1.36
CA THR A 130 -4.43 -16.61 0.85
C THR A 130 -4.35 -16.09 -0.59
N PRO A 131 -5.11 -16.66 -1.56
CA PRO A 131 -5.13 -16.18 -2.93
C PRO A 131 -5.56 -14.72 -3.05
N CYS A 132 -4.81 -13.94 -3.80
CA CYS A 132 -5.11 -12.55 -4.08
C CYS A 132 -6.11 -12.44 -5.23
N ARG A 133 -7.18 -11.66 -5.05
CA ARG A 133 -8.20 -11.43 -6.09
C ARG A 133 -7.62 -10.90 -7.41
N SER A 134 -6.54 -10.13 -7.32
CA SER A 134 -5.93 -9.47 -8.48
C SER A 134 -5.07 -10.39 -9.33
N THR A 135 -4.53 -11.45 -8.78
CA THR A 135 -3.62 -12.39 -9.47
C THR A 135 -4.20 -13.79 -9.59
N GLY A 136 -5.19 -14.14 -8.75
CA GLY A 136 -5.72 -15.51 -8.60
C GLY A 136 -4.80 -16.44 -7.81
N GLU A 137 -3.57 -15.99 -7.49
CA GLU A 137 -2.51 -16.76 -6.88
C GLU A 137 -2.22 -16.30 -5.46
N THR A 138 -1.60 -17.17 -4.64
CA THR A 138 -1.10 -16.79 -3.33
C THR A 138 0.20 -16.00 -3.46
N PRO A 139 0.50 -15.02 -2.58
CA PRO A 139 1.81 -14.40 -2.54
C PRO A 139 2.96 -15.39 -2.37
N PHE A 140 2.70 -16.49 -1.65
CA PHE A 140 3.68 -17.54 -1.44
C PHE A 140 4.01 -18.27 -2.74
N SER A 141 3.01 -18.74 -3.49
CA SER A 141 3.23 -19.44 -4.75
C SER A 141 3.89 -18.56 -5.81
N MET A 142 3.52 -17.29 -5.85
CA MET A 142 4.12 -16.30 -6.75
C MET A 142 5.60 -16.04 -6.45
N THR A 143 6.00 -16.15 -5.19
CA THR A 143 7.37 -15.90 -4.75
C THR A 143 8.25 -17.14 -4.91
N TYR A 144 7.77 -18.29 -4.44
CA TYR A 144 8.56 -19.52 -4.32
C TYR A 144 8.25 -20.59 -5.39
N GLY A 145 7.22 -20.40 -6.19
CA GLY A 145 6.80 -21.35 -7.22
C GLY A 145 5.95 -22.53 -6.72
N ALA A 146 5.89 -22.74 -5.42
CA ALA A 146 5.16 -23.84 -4.79
C ALA A 146 4.15 -23.34 -3.77
N GLU A 147 3.13 -24.14 -3.47
CA GLU A 147 2.16 -23.83 -2.43
C GLU A 147 2.71 -24.16 -1.05
N ALA A 148 2.44 -23.28 -0.09
CA ALA A 148 2.77 -23.51 1.31
C ALA A 148 1.88 -24.58 1.93
N ILE A 149 2.39 -25.28 2.94
CA ILE A 149 1.56 -26.03 3.87
C ILE A 149 0.97 -25.02 4.85
N ILE A 150 -0.36 -24.93 4.91
CA ILE A 150 -1.03 -24.00 5.81
C ILE A 150 -1.22 -24.58 7.20
N PRO A 151 -1.32 -23.77 8.27
CA PRO A 151 -1.46 -24.27 9.64
C PRO A 151 -2.63 -25.25 9.84
N LEU A 152 -3.71 -25.12 9.08
CA LEU A 152 -4.84 -26.03 9.15
C LEU A 152 -4.46 -27.47 8.70
N GLU A 153 -3.58 -27.60 7.72
CA GLU A 153 -3.12 -28.91 7.20
C GLU A 153 -2.21 -29.64 8.19
N ILE A 154 -1.65 -28.94 9.17
CA ILE A 154 -0.87 -29.59 10.26
C ILE A 154 -1.81 -30.34 11.20
N GLY A 155 -2.98 -29.74 11.52
CA GLY A 155 -3.98 -30.37 12.39
C GLY A 155 -4.91 -31.34 11.66
N PHE A 156 -5.18 -31.05 10.37
CA PHE A 156 -6.07 -31.84 9.49
C PHE A 156 -5.34 -32.11 8.17
N PRO A 157 -4.50 -33.17 8.11
CA PRO A 157 -3.70 -33.46 6.91
C PRO A 157 -4.58 -33.64 5.69
N THR A 158 -4.30 -32.87 4.64
CA THR A 158 -4.88 -33.09 3.31
C THR A 158 -4.25 -34.30 2.65
N SER A 159 -4.85 -34.80 1.56
CA SER A 159 -4.28 -35.88 0.76
C SER A 159 -2.82 -35.59 0.38
N ARG A 160 -2.51 -34.32 0.07
CA ARG A 160 -1.15 -33.87 -0.24
C ARG A 160 -0.19 -34.02 0.94
N ALA A 161 -0.58 -33.66 2.13
CA ALA A 161 0.24 -33.79 3.34
C ALA A 161 0.37 -35.25 3.79
N SER A 162 -0.70 -36.04 3.64
CA SER A 162 -0.73 -37.46 4.03
C SER A 162 0.10 -38.35 3.08
N SER A 163 0.18 -38.00 1.80
CA SER A 163 0.90 -38.76 0.77
C SER A 163 2.32 -38.24 0.54
N PHE A 164 2.91 -37.53 1.50
CA PHE A 164 4.23 -36.94 1.36
C PHE A 164 5.29 -38.03 1.17
N ASN A 165 6.01 -37.97 0.04
CA ASN A 165 7.17 -38.77 -0.30
C ASN A 165 8.30 -37.79 -0.71
N PRO A 166 9.47 -37.82 -0.08
CA PRO A 166 10.57 -36.90 -0.38
C PRO A 166 10.97 -36.88 -1.86
N ARG A 167 11.08 -38.06 -2.51
CA ARG A 167 11.46 -38.13 -3.94
C ARG A 167 10.43 -37.49 -4.85
N ASP A 168 9.16 -37.84 -4.65
CA ASP A 168 8.08 -37.33 -5.45
C ASP A 168 7.93 -35.79 -5.21
N ASN A 169 8.20 -35.32 -3.97
CA ASN A 169 8.18 -33.91 -3.64
C ASN A 169 9.27 -33.13 -4.38
N ASP A 170 10.50 -33.66 -4.46
CA ASP A 170 11.60 -33.02 -5.19
C ASP A 170 11.30 -32.91 -6.69
N GLU A 171 10.72 -33.95 -7.30
CA GLU A 171 10.26 -33.90 -8.69
C GLU A 171 9.14 -32.87 -8.87
N GLN A 172 8.18 -32.81 -7.96
CA GLN A 172 7.07 -31.83 -8.00
C GLN A 172 7.58 -30.40 -7.83
N LEU A 173 8.54 -30.18 -6.94
CA LEU A 173 9.17 -28.86 -6.77
C LEU A 173 9.91 -28.43 -8.03
N THR A 174 10.67 -29.33 -8.66
CA THR A 174 11.35 -29.06 -9.93
C THR A 174 10.36 -28.67 -11.01
N LYS A 175 9.30 -29.46 -11.21
CA LYS A 175 8.22 -29.15 -12.15
C LYS A 175 7.54 -27.80 -11.83
N SER A 176 7.32 -27.50 -10.56
CA SER A 176 6.73 -26.24 -10.12
C SER A 176 7.61 -25.02 -10.42
N LEU A 177 8.95 -25.20 -10.32
CA LEU A 177 9.91 -24.16 -10.70
C LEU A 177 9.98 -23.96 -12.21
N ASP A 178 9.88 -25.03 -13.00
CA ASP A 178 9.82 -24.92 -14.46
C ASP A 178 8.56 -24.17 -14.92
N LEU A 179 7.43 -24.38 -14.25
CA LEU A 179 6.15 -23.75 -14.55
C LEU A 179 5.97 -22.35 -13.91
N ILE A 180 6.89 -21.91 -13.05
CA ILE A 180 6.73 -20.63 -12.32
C ILE A 180 6.64 -19.42 -13.28
N LYS A 181 7.33 -19.48 -14.40
CA LYS A 181 7.30 -18.43 -15.40
C LYS A 181 5.92 -18.30 -16.03
N GLU A 182 5.35 -19.41 -16.46
CA GLU A 182 3.98 -19.45 -17.01
C GLU A 182 2.94 -18.98 -15.99
N LYS A 183 3.06 -19.47 -14.75
CA LYS A 183 2.20 -19.04 -13.64
C LYS A 183 2.25 -17.53 -13.43
N ARG A 184 3.45 -16.94 -13.46
CA ARG A 184 3.64 -15.48 -13.32
C ARG A 184 3.11 -14.71 -14.52
N GLU A 185 3.25 -15.21 -15.73
CA GLU A 185 2.69 -14.61 -16.93
C GLU A 185 1.14 -14.59 -16.87
N ASN A 186 0.53 -15.71 -16.49
CA ASN A 186 -0.92 -15.81 -16.29
C ASN A 186 -1.42 -14.84 -15.20
N ALA A 187 -0.71 -14.76 -14.08
CA ALA A 187 -1.04 -13.81 -13.01
C ALA A 187 -0.89 -12.35 -13.45
N MET A 188 0.06 -12.04 -14.34
CA MET A 188 0.22 -10.70 -14.91
C MET A 188 -0.96 -10.32 -15.80
N VAL A 189 -1.45 -11.23 -16.64
CA VAL A 189 -2.65 -11.02 -17.46
C VAL A 189 -3.88 -10.79 -16.56
N GLN A 190 -4.05 -11.60 -15.53
CA GLN A 190 -5.12 -11.43 -14.54
C GLN A 190 -5.05 -10.08 -13.82
N LEU A 191 -3.86 -9.67 -13.41
CA LEU A 191 -3.64 -8.38 -12.76
C LEU A 191 -4.00 -7.22 -13.69
N ALA A 192 -3.58 -7.27 -14.95
CA ALA A 192 -3.90 -6.25 -15.95
C ALA A 192 -5.42 -6.16 -16.17
N TYR A 193 -6.10 -7.29 -16.32
CA TYR A 193 -7.56 -7.34 -16.45
C TYR A 193 -8.27 -6.77 -15.21
N TYR A 194 -7.82 -7.14 -14.01
CA TYR A 194 -8.36 -6.63 -12.75
C TYR A 194 -8.20 -5.10 -12.65
N GLN A 195 -7.04 -4.57 -13.00
CA GLN A 195 -6.78 -3.13 -13.00
C GLN A 195 -7.66 -2.39 -14.03
N GLN A 196 -7.83 -2.96 -15.22
CA GLN A 196 -8.70 -2.40 -16.25
C GLN A 196 -10.16 -2.34 -15.76
N LYS A 197 -10.64 -3.42 -15.12
CA LYS A 197 -11.98 -3.48 -14.56
C LYS A 197 -12.20 -2.46 -13.43
N LEU A 198 -11.21 -2.29 -12.55
CA LEU A 198 -11.25 -1.25 -11.51
C LEU A 198 -11.30 0.15 -12.12
N LYS A 199 -10.49 0.42 -13.17
CA LYS A 199 -10.49 1.69 -13.88
C LYS A 199 -11.85 1.96 -14.52
N GLN A 200 -12.42 1.00 -15.23
CA GLN A 200 -13.75 1.12 -15.83
C GLN A 200 -14.82 1.41 -14.76
N GLY A 201 -14.80 0.70 -13.63
CA GLY A 201 -15.74 0.94 -12.53
C GLY A 201 -15.55 2.33 -11.91
N TYR A 202 -14.32 2.80 -11.80
CA TYR A 202 -14.02 4.15 -11.33
C TYR A 202 -14.52 5.20 -12.32
N ASP A 203 -14.18 5.07 -13.59
CA ASP A 203 -14.56 6.01 -14.66
C ASP A 203 -16.08 6.09 -14.83
N ALA A 204 -16.81 4.97 -14.70
CA ALA A 204 -18.26 4.92 -14.74
C ALA A 204 -18.93 5.69 -13.57
N ASN A 205 -18.26 5.75 -12.42
CA ASN A 205 -18.75 6.47 -11.24
C ASN A 205 -18.28 7.93 -11.17
N VAL A 206 -17.27 8.29 -11.95
CA VAL A 206 -16.80 9.68 -12.07
C VAL A 206 -17.75 10.43 -13.01
N LYS A 207 -18.73 11.11 -12.45
CA LYS A 207 -19.47 12.12 -13.20
C LYS A 207 -18.50 13.21 -13.58
N LEU A 208 -18.15 13.29 -14.87
CA LEU A 208 -17.41 14.41 -15.44
C LEU A 208 -18.17 15.69 -15.11
N ARG A 209 -17.68 16.44 -14.16
CA ARG A 209 -18.14 17.81 -13.90
C ARG A 209 -17.19 18.71 -14.66
N PRO A 210 -17.58 19.22 -15.83
CA PRO A 210 -16.75 20.16 -16.54
C PRO A 210 -16.70 21.45 -15.71
N LEU A 211 -15.59 21.63 -15.00
CA LEU A 211 -15.26 22.90 -14.39
C LEU A 211 -14.50 23.72 -15.44
N THR A 212 -14.87 25.01 -15.53
CA THR A 212 -14.27 25.96 -16.46
C THR A 212 -13.53 27.06 -15.69
N PRO A 213 -12.53 27.71 -16.30
CA PRO A 213 -11.98 28.94 -15.74
C PRO A 213 -13.07 29.91 -15.36
N SER A 214 -12.90 30.62 -14.27
CA SER A 214 -13.87 31.54 -13.61
C SER A 214 -14.97 30.85 -12.78
N ASP A 215 -15.14 29.52 -12.82
CA ASP A 215 -16.03 28.84 -11.89
C ASP A 215 -15.57 29.01 -10.45
N LEU A 216 -16.52 29.22 -9.55
CA LEU A 216 -16.27 29.19 -8.11
C LEU A 216 -16.41 27.76 -7.58
N VAL A 217 -15.48 27.36 -6.74
CA VAL A 217 -15.44 26.02 -6.15
C VAL A 217 -15.08 26.07 -4.67
N LEU A 218 -15.63 25.12 -3.92
CA LEU A 218 -15.14 24.77 -2.60
C LEU A 218 -14.06 23.70 -2.75
N ARG A 219 -13.01 23.75 -1.96
CA ARG A 219 -12.00 22.71 -1.87
C ARG A 219 -12.17 21.89 -0.60
N LYS A 220 -11.84 20.60 -0.69
CA LYS A 220 -11.91 19.69 0.45
C LYS A 220 -10.74 19.95 1.40
N VAL A 221 -11.03 20.10 2.69
CA VAL A 221 -9.99 20.25 3.74
C VAL A 221 -9.29 18.91 3.93
N VAL A 222 -7.99 18.82 3.57
CA VAL A 222 -7.21 17.61 3.61
C VAL A 222 -6.07 17.74 4.64
N GLY A 223 -5.97 16.79 5.57
CA GLY A 223 -4.81 16.65 6.45
C GLY A 223 -4.62 17.77 7.47
N ALA A 224 -3.39 18.31 7.52
CA ALA A 224 -2.95 19.30 8.51
C ALA A 224 -3.65 20.68 8.44
N ALA A 225 -4.44 20.93 7.41
CA ALA A 225 -5.23 22.15 7.29
C ALA A 225 -6.51 22.12 8.16
N LYS A 226 -6.84 20.99 8.81
CA LYS A 226 -7.90 20.97 9.83
C LYS A 226 -7.39 21.73 11.05
N ASN A 227 -8.02 22.85 11.37
CA ASN A 227 -7.73 23.60 12.59
C ASN A 227 -7.72 22.68 13.80
N PRO A 228 -6.63 22.63 14.59
CA PRO A 228 -6.51 21.76 15.76
C PRO A 228 -7.64 21.96 16.77
N THR A 229 -8.23 23.15 16.80
CA THR A 229 -9.34 23.55 17.72
C THR A 229 -10.70 23.01 17.30
N SER A 230 -10.93 22.69 16.03
CA SER A 230 -12.25 22.25 15.52
C SER A 230 -12.43 20.72 15.51
N GLY A 231 -11.36 19.96 15.68
CA GLY A 231 -11.39 18.49 15.75
C GLY A 231 -12.13 17.82 14.59
N LYS A 232 -12.91 16.77 14.91
CA LYS A 232 -13.72 16.01 13.92
C LYS A 232 -14.96 16.77 13.45
N LEU A 233 -15.36 17.82 14.12
CA LEU A 233 -16.57 18.63 13.82
C LEU A 233 -16.23 19.84 12.92
N GLY A 234 -14.95 20.06 12.59
CA GLY A 234 -14.55 21.12 11.66
C GLY A 234 -15.12 20.94 10.25
N PRO A 235 -15.26 22.03 9.49
CA PRO A 235 -15.79 21.97 8.13
C PRO A 235 -14.92 21.06 7.24
N ASN A 236 -15.60 20.30 6.38
CA ASN A 236 -14.90 19.42 5.43
C ASN A 236 -14.56 20.13 4.12
N TRP A 237 -15.10 21.32 3.90
CA TRP A 237 -14.95 22.12 2.71
C TRP A 237 -14.61 23.56 3.08
N GLU A 238 -13.78 24.22 2.31
CA GLU A 238 -13.37 25.60 2.49
C GLU A 238 -13.41 26.35 1.14
N GLY A 239 -13.48 27.66 1.19
CA GLY A 239 -13.59 28.58 0.03
C GLY A 239 -14.76 29.53 0.16
N PRO A 240 -15.24 30.13 -0.93
CA PRO A 240 -15.01 29.76 -2.33
C PRO A 240 -13.63 30.19 -2.90
N TYR A 241 -13.15 29.40 -3.87
CA TYR A 241 -11.96 29.68 -4.68
C TYR A 241 -12.39 29.81 -6.14
N ARG A 242 -11.66 30.60 -6.93
CA ARG A 242 -11.88 30.74 -8.36
C ARG A 242 -10.91 29.81 -9.12
N ILE A 243 -11.40 29.15 -10.17
CA ILE A 243 -10.56 28.38 -11.09
C ILE A 243 -9.87 29.34 -12.05
N THR A 244 -8.54 29.32 -12.08
CA THR A 244 -7.73 30.13 -13.00
C THR A 244 -7.45 29.42 -14.31
N SER A 245 -7.03 28.15 -14.25
CA SER A 245 -6.69 27.36 -15.45
C SER A 245 -6.73 25.86 -15.20
N LYS A 246 -6.70 25.07 -16.27
CA LYS A 246 -6.51 23.61 -16.22
C LYS A 246 -5.02 23.28 -16.13
N ALA A 247 -4.63 22.48 -15.14
CA ALA A 247 -3.27 21.95 -15.02
C ALA A 247 -3.08 20.62 -15.77
N GLY A 248 -4.18 19.93 -16.12
CA GLY A 248 -4.22 18.63 -16.78
C GLY A 248 -5.60 18.01 -16.73
N ILE A 249 -5.75 16.74 -17.11
CA ILE A 249 -7.04 16.04 -17.08
C ILE A 249 -7.53 15.94 -15.63
N GLY A 250 -8.62 16.68 -15.31
CA GLY A 250 -9.23 16.67 -13.98
C GLY A 250 -8.43 17.40 -12.90
N ALA A 251 -7.46 18.24 -13.27
CA ALA A 251 -6.68 19.06 -12.34
C ALA A 251 -6.78 20.54 -12.71
N TYR A 252 -6.93 21.40 -11.70
CA TYR A 252 -7.19 22.82 -11.85
C TYR A 252 -6.32 23.65 -10.91
N PHE A 253 -5.82 24.81 -11.39
CA PHE A 253 -5.24 25.83 -10.54
C PHE A 253 -6.35 26.71 -9.97
N LEU A 254 -6.16 27.13 -8.71
CA LEU A 254 -7.12 27.91 -7.95
C LEU A 254 -6.48 29.20 -7.47
N GLU A 255 -7.31 30.21 -7.29
CA GLU A 255 -7.00 31.44 -6.55
C GLU A 255 -8.08 31.70 -5.51
N ASP A 256 -7.77 32.39 -4.44
CA ASP A 256 -8.77 32.90 -3.50
C ASP A 256 -9.50 34.13 -4.06
N LEU A 257 -10.48 34.67 -3.33
CA LEU A 257 -11.22 35.85 -3.76
C LEU A 257 -10.37 37.14 -3.74
N ASP A 258 -9.22 37.10 -3.06
CA ASP A 258 -8.25 38.20 -3.01
C ASP A 258 -7.16 38.06 -4.07
N GLU A 259 -7.36 37.18 -5.08
CA GLU A 259 -6.46 36.90 -6.21
C GLU A 259 -5.12 36.26 -5.83
N HIS A 260 -5.00 35.67 -4.63
CA HIS A 260 -3.80 34.91 -4.28
C HIS A 260 -3.85 33.51 -4.88
N VAL A 261 -2.87 33.21 -5.70
CA VAL A 261 -2.76 31.91 -6.37
C VAL A 261 -2.42 30.80 -5.38
N ILE A 262 -3.19 29.72 -5.40
CA ILE A 262 -2.87 28.52 -4.62
C ILE A 262 -1.73 27.78 -5.30
N PRO A 263 -0.61 27.50 -4.59
CA PRO A 263 0.65 27.02 -5.21
C PRO A 263 0.61 25.68 -5.89
N ARG A 264 -0.48 24.91 -5.78
CA ARG A 264 -0.59 23.53 -6.30
C ARG A 264 -1.92 23.33 -7.01
N PRO A 265 -1.94 22.56 -8.12
CA PRO A 265 -3.18 22.20 -8.77
C PRO A 265 -3.99 21.23 -7.90
N TRP A 266 -5.30 21.33 -8.01
CA TRP A 266 -6.28 20.52 -7.26
C TRP A 266 -7.02 19.58 -8.18
N ASN A 267 -7.16 18.31 -7.75
CA ASN A 267 -7.96 17.33 -8.46
C ASN A 267 -9.46 17.63 -8.31
N VAL A 268 -10.23 17.46 -9.38
CA VAL A 268 -11.68 17.69 -9.45
C VAL A 268 -12.46 16.93 -8.36
N ASN A 269 -11.98 15.77 -7.91
CA ASN A 269 -12.60 14.99 -6.84
C ASN A 269 -12.56 15.69 -5.47
N ASN A 270 -11.65 16.63 -5.31
CA ASN A 270 -11.50 17.46 -4.12
C ASN A 270 -12.08 18.87 -4.31
N LEU A 271 -12.82 19.10 -5.38
CA LEU A 271 -13.49 20.35 -5.71
C LEU A 271 -14.99 20.12 -5.79
N LYS A 272 -15.75 21.09 -5.32
CA LYS A 272 -17.21 21.14 -5.42
C LYS A 272 -17.62 22.51 -5.96
N ARG A 273 -18.40 22.53 -7.04
CA ARG A 273 -18.88 23.78 -7.59
C ARG A 273 -19.68 24.54 -6.52
N TYR A 274 -19.38 25.82 -6.37
CA TYR A 274 -20.07 26.73 -5.50
C TYR A 274 -21.04 27.57 -6.33
N TYR A 275 -22.27 27.68 -5.85
CA TYR A 275 -23.32 28.51 -6.46
C TYR A 275 -23.73 29.58 -5.45
N TYR A 276 -23.99 30.80 -5.93
CA TYR A 276 -24.55 31.87 -5.12
C TYR A 276 -25.99 31.55 -4.76
#